data_3115921066b0384f225c3126fe1bbc05
#
_entry.id   3115921066b0384f225c3126fe1bbc05
#
_cell.length_a   1.000
_cell.length_b   1.000
_cell.length_c   1.000
_cell.angle_alpha   90.00
_cell.angle_beta   90.00
_cell.angle_gamma   90.00
#
_symmetry.space_group_name_H-M   'P 1'
#
loop_
_entity.id
_entity.type
_entity.pdbx_description
1 polymer ?
#
loop_
_entity_poly.entity_id
_entity_poly.type
_entity_poly.pdbx_seq_one_letter_code
_entity_poly.pdbx_strand_id
1 'polypeptide(L)'
;MDNSSIYADIAARTGGNIYIGVVGPVRTGKSTFIKRFMETLVLPNITDEYVRERARDELPQSGSGRTIMTAEPKFVPEDAVSIELDASVRASVRLIDSVGYMIPGANGQYENGEERLVTTPWYDHEIPMRTAAEEGTRKVIREHSTIGIVVTTDGSVTELAREDYAAAEARIVAELQDIGKPFLILLNTVDPAGEAAQTLAAQLQEQYDAACLPVNCLELTEQDILEILRSVLYEFPVTEACFRMPEWMDVLPPGNETKQQLYALLREQMPSLHRLRDARRAAQTLADSELLETADVENVSVDTGAVCYVLTFPRALYYSIISEQAGVALRSDGELISFLAEMGRIQADYQHIRGALEDVRSKGYGVVMPSAADLQLAEPEIVRKGGRYGVRLKASAKAIHMFQTNIETEVSPEIGGENASSEILGFLLQGFDGDVEQLWQSNIFGKPIYTIAQEGVEEKLSCLPTKAVSKLQETLQRVVNEGSGTLICIIL
;
A
#
# COMPACT_ATOMS: atom_id res chain seq x y z
N MET A 1 11.46 17.11 14.72
CA MET A 1 11.02 16.30 15.87
C MET A 1 11.49 17.03 17.13
N ASP A 2 10.62 17.14 18.11
CA ASP A 2 10.97 17.72 19.41
C ASP A 2 11.86 16.73 20.18
N ASN A 3 12.77 17.18 21.03
CA ASN A 3 13.69 16.29 21.75
C ASN A 3 12.94 15.23 22.61
N SER A 4 11.79 15.61 23.19
CA SER A 4 10.94 14.71 23.97
C SER A 4 10.36 13.55 23.13
N SER A 5 10.09 13.77 21.87
CA SER A 5 9.57 12.77 20.95
C SER A 5 10.59 11.65 20.67
N ILE A 6 11.89 11.99 20.53
CA ILE A 6 12.94 10.99 20.26
C ILE A 6 13.08 9.98 21.40
N TYR A 7 13.00 10.47 22.63
CA TYR A 7 13.09 9.61 23.81
C TYR A 7 11.87 8.67 23.93
N ALA A 8 10.67 9.20 23.63
CA ALA A 8 9.47 8.39 23.62
C ALA A 8 9.53 7.30 22.55
N ASP A 9 9.99 7.65 21.35
CA ASP A 9 10.07 6.74 20.20
C ASP A 9 11.08 5.61 20.48
N ILE A 10 12.28 5.92 21.01
CA ILE A 10 13.28 4.89 21.34
C ILE A 10 12.79 3.98 22.46
N ALA A 11 12.10 4.51 23.47
CA ALA A 11 11.52 3.72 24.54
C ALA A 11 10.43 2.78 24.00
N ALA A 12 9.54 3.26 23.11
CA ALA A 12 8.53 2.44 22.47
C ALA A 12 9.16 1.30 21.66
N ARG A 13 10.17 1.59 20.83
CA ARG A 13 10.85 0.60 19.98
C ARG A 13 11.63 -0.45 20.75
N THR A 14 12.14 -0.11 21.94
CA THR A 14 12.92 -1.01 22.80
C THR A 14 12.10 -1.64 23.93
N GLY A 15 10.79 -1.39 23.98
CA GLY A 15 9.94 -1.84 25.08
C GLY A 15 10.35 -1.27 26.44
N GLY A 16 10.86 -0.04 26.46
CA GLY A 16 11.36 0.64 27.65
C GLY A 16 12.77 0.24 28.11
N ASN A 17 13.46 -0.64 27.36
CA ASN A 17 14.79 -1.16 27.71
C ASN A 17 15.83 -0.71 26.67
N ILE A 18 16.52 0.39 26.94
CA ILE A 18 17.57 0.94 26.08
C ILE A 18 18.91 0.29 26.44
N TYR A 19 19.16 -0.90 25.93
CA TYR A 19 20.41 -1.63 26.18
C TYR A 19 21.33 -1.51 24.97
N ILE A 20 22.39 -0.73 25.11
CA ILE A 20 23.30 -0.38 24.02
C ILE A 20 24.56 -1.22 24.09
N GLY A 21 24.75 -2.13 23.13
CA GLY A 21 25.99 -2.87 22.97
C GLY A 21 27.00 -2.03 22.17
N VAL A 22 28.08 -1.59 22.85
CA VAL A 22 29.13 -0.80 22.20
C VAL A 22 30.27 -1.73 21.78
N VAL A 23 30.44 -1.86 20.50
CA VAL A 23 31.37 -2.79 19.87
C VAL A 23 32.31 -2.05 18.89
N GLY A 24 33.32 -2.71 18.43
CA GLY A 24 34.27 -2.08 17.49
C GLY A 24 35.69 -2.63 17.69
N PRO A 25 36.63 -2.28 16.83
CA PRO A 25 38.02 -2.61 17.01
C PRO A 25 38.58 -2.05 18.35
N VAL A 26 39.63 -2.62 18.87
CA VAL A 26 40.29 -2.10 20.07
C VAL A 26 40.80 -0.68 19.84
N ARG A 27 40.79 0.16 20.89
CA ARG A 27 41.29 1.57 20.84
C ARG A 27 40.53 2.56 19.98
N THR A 28 39.33 2.25 19.55
CA THR A 28 38.51 3.19 18.75
C THR A 28 37.77 4.22 19.61
N GLY A 29 37.85 4.15 20.96
CA GLY A 29 37.16 5.09 21.84
C GLY A 29 35.86 4.59 22.45
N LYS A 30 35.57 3.27 22.41
CA LYS A 30 34.35 2.67 22.96
C LYS A 30 34.07 3.08 24.41
N SER A 31 35.03 2.84 25.30
CA SER A 31 34.89 3.17 26.71
C SER A 31 34.80 4.68 26.97
N THR A 32 35.38 5.51 26.09
CA THR A 32 35.22 6.97 26.10
C THR A 32 33.82 7.37 25.75
N PHE A 33 33.26 6.79 24.67
CA PHE A 33 31.88 7.00 24.27
C PHE A 33 30.93 6.60 25.42
N ILE A 34 31.09 5.41 26.00
CA ILE A 34 30.24 4.93 27.09
C ILE A 34 30.28 5.91 28.28
N LYS A 35 31.48 6.31 28.68
CA LYS A 35 31.66 7.26 29.79
C LYS A 35 30.92 8.56 29.49
N ARG A 36 31.11 9.16 28.33
CA ARG A 36 30.49 10.42 27.96
C ARG A 36 28.98 10.32 27.82
N PHE A 37 28.48 9.24 27.21
CA PHE A 37 27.05 8.98 27.12
C PHE A 37 26.41 8.91 28.52
N MET A 38 27.04 8.19 29.44
CA MET A 38 26.57 8.09 30.82
C MET A 38 26.62 9.44 31.54
N GLU A 39 27.72 10.18 31.44
CA GLU A 39 27.90 11.49 32.09
C GLU A 39 26.91 12.54 31.54
N THR A 40 26.63 12.52 30.22
CA THR A 40 25.85 13.55 29.58
C THR A 40 24.34 13.25 29.65
N LEU A 41 23.93 12.00 29.46
CA LEU A 41 22.50 11.65 29.37
C LEU A 41 22.00 10.87 30.60
N VAL A 42 22.72 9.84 31.06
CA VAL A 42 22.16 8.89 32.03
C VAL A 42 22.24 9.43 33.45
N LEU A 43 23.43 9.81 33.93
CA LEU A 43 23.62 10.26 35.29
C LEU A 43 22.79 11.49 35.68
N PRO A 44 22.61 12.52 34.81
CA PRO A 44 21.78 13.68 35.17
C PRO A 44 20.31 13.32 35.36
N ASN A 45 19.83 12.26 34.68
CA ASN A 45 18.42 11.84 34.65
C ASN A 45 18.11 10.69 35.66
N ILE A 46 19.05 10.29 36.49
CA ILE A 46 18.81 9.39 37.64
C ILE A 46 18.31 10.21 38.82
N THR A 47 17.11 9.92 39.29
CA THR A 47 16.47 10.63 40.41
C THR A 47 17.03 10.22 41.78
N ASP A 48 17.42 8.95 41.96
CA ASP A 48 17.98 8.44 43.19
C ASP A 48 19.50 8.74 43.29
N GLU A 49 19.89 9.49 44.29
CA GLU A 49 21.27 9.92 44.47
C GLU A 49 22.23 8.75 44.72
N TYR A 50 21.80 7.74 45.48
CA TYR A 50 22.63 6.56 45.80
C TYR A 50 22.86 5.72 44.52
N VAL A 51 21.81 5.53 43.72
CA VAL A 51 21.89 4.83 42.41
C VAL A 51 22.80 5.60 41.47
N ARG A 52 22.71 6.94 41.48
CA ARG A 52 23.53 7.81 40.61
C ARG A 52 25.01 7.75 40.99
N GLU A 53 25.37 7.78 42.29
CA GLU A 53 26.75 7.66 42.73
C GLU A 53 27.32 6.27 42.41
N ARG A 54 26.57 5.20 42.67
CA ARG A 54 26.96 3.84 42.27
C ARG A 54 27.22 3.73 40.78
N ALA A 55 26.31 4.23 39.95
CA ALA A 55 26.47 4.22 38.48
C ALA A 55 27.70 5.05 38.03
N ARG A 56 28.04 6.12 38.76
CA ARG A 56 29.25 6.92 38.51
C ARG A 56 30.53 6.13 38.82
N ASP A 57 30.55 5.37 39.89
CA ASP A 57 31.71 4.56 40.27
C ASP A 57 31.97 3.40 39.35
N GLU A 58 30.92 2.91 38.68
CA GLU A 58 30.96 1.83 37.70
C GLU A 58 31.43 2.29 36.31
N LEU A 59 31.61 3.60 36.06
CA LEU A 59 32.05 4.11 34.76
C LEU A 59 33.43 3.53 34.37
N PRO A 60 33.62 3.24 33.04
CA PRO A 60 34.92 2.78 32.59
C PRO A 60 35.99 3.84 32.81
N GLN A 61 37.10 3.44 33.40
CA GLN A 61 38.27 4.30 33.52
C GLN A 61 38.96 4.39 32.16
N SER A 62 39.00 5.57 31.59
CA SER A 62 39.73 5.82 30.31
C SER A 62 41.21 5.62 30.58
N GLY A 63 41.71 4.41 30.34
CA GLY A 63 43.11 4.11 30.51
C GLY A 63 43.92 4.67 29.33
N SER A 64 44.88 5.53 29.61
CA SER A 64 45.97 5.85 28.69
C SER A 64 46.93 4.65 28.48
N GLY A 65 46.59 3.47 29.01
CA GLY A 65 47.38 2.25 28.95
C GLY A 65 47.34 1.56 27.57
N ARG A 66 48.50 1.13 27.14
CA ARG A 66 48.69 0.40 25.88
C ARG A 66 48.23 -1.06 25.93
N THR A 67 47.85 -1.58 27.08
CA THR A 67 47.58 -3.01 27.32
C THR A 67 46.09 -3.28 27.52
N ILE A 68 45.53 -4.27 26.84
CA ILE A 68 44.17 -4.77 27.01
C ILE A 68 44.14 -5.58 28.32
N MET A 69 43.29 -5.17 29.30
CA MET A 69 43.28 -5.75 30.65
C MET A 69 42.27 -6.87 30.83
N THR A 70 41.12 -6.85 30.16
CA THR A 70 40.02 -7.79 30.35
C THR A 70 39.57 -8.43 29.07
N ALA A 71 39.15 -9.70 29.16
CA ALA A 71 38.57 -10.44 28.03
C ALA A 71 37.03 -10.48 28.08
N GLU A 72 36.44 -10.01 29.20
CA GLU A 72 35.00 -10.06 29.42
C GLU A 72 34.32 -8.73 29.15
N PRO A 73 33.10 -8.73 28.58
CA PRO A 73 32.28 -7.55 28.47
C PRO A 73 31.94 -6.98 29.84
N LYS A 74 31.91 -5.64 29.93
CA LYS A 74 31.54 -4.93 31.18
C LYS A 74 30.20 -4.25 31.00
N PHE A 75 29.25 -4.53 31.87
CA PHE A 75 27.98 -3.81 31.95
C PHE A 75 28.17 -2.47 32.69
N VAL A 76 27.60 -1.41 32.15
CA VAL A 76 27.74 -0.03 32.67
C VAL A 76 26.39 0.67 32.69
N PRO A 77 25.74 0.85 33.81
CA PRO A 77 26.04 0.20 35.08
C PRO A 77 25.77 -1.31 35.06
N GLU A 78 26.24 -2.04 36.09
CA GLU A 78 26.06 -3.49 36.20
C GLU A 78 24.57 -3.87 36.19
N ASP A 79 23.75 -3.14 36.97
CA ASP A 79 22.29 -3.21 36.91
C ASP A 79 21.74 -2.05 36.06
N ALA A 80 20.76 -2.33 35.19
CA ALA A 80 20.11 -1.29 34.40
C ALA A 80 19.47 -0.24 35.30
N VAL A 81 19.71 1.04 35.01
CA VAL A 81 19.14 2.15 35.77
C VAL A 81 17.93 2.73 35.08
N SER A 82 16.89 3.02 35.85
CA SER A 82 15.74 3.75 35.39
C SER A 82 16.03 5.24 35.36
N ILE A 83 15.84 5.86 34.21
CA ILE A 83 15.97 7.30 34.02
C ILE A 83 14.65 7.92 33.58
N GLU A 84 14.44 9.17 33.94
CA GLU A 84 13.32 9.98 33.46
C GLU A 84 13.86 10.93 32.40
N LEU A 85 13.59 10.59 31.12
CA LEU A 85 14.08 11.36 29.97
C LEU A 85 13.21 12.58 29.67
N ASP A 86 11.92 12.52 30.08
CA ASP A 86 10.95 13.60 30.02
C ASP A 86 9.83 13.30 31.03
N ALA A 87 8.93 14.26 31.29
CA ALA A 87 7.82 14.15 32.26
C ALA A 87 6.95 12.89 32.10
N SER A 88 6.93 12.28 30.91
CA SER A 88 6.12 11.10 30.58
C SER A 88 6.94 9.88 30.12
N VAL A 89 8.26 10.01 29.94
CA VAL A 89 9.11 8.96 29.36
C VAL A 89 10.09 8.43 30.38
N ARG A 90 9.90 7.16 30.77
CA ARG A 90 10.82 6.41 31.60
C ARG A 90 11.42 5.27 30.79
N ALA A 91 12.72 5.08 30.91
CA ALA A 91 13.43 3.96 30.30
C ALA A 91 14.48 3.38 31.22
N SER A 92 14.70 2.08 31.10
CA SER A 92 15.84 1.39 31.74
C SER A 92 17.04 1.43 30.81
N VAL A 93 18.11 2.04 31.21
CA VAL A 93 19.32 2.21 30.41
C VAL A 93 20.48 1.41 30.94
N ARG A 94 21.18 0.75 30.04
CA ARG A 94 22.42 0.05 30.31
C ARG A 94 23.30 0.03 29.06
N LEU A 95 24.57 0.40 29.23
CA LEU A 95 25.55 0.24 28.16
C LEU A 95 26.42 -0.98 28.43
N ILE A 96 26.93 -1.59 27.39
CA ILE A 96 27.75 -2.78 27.50
C ILE A 96 29.05 -2.52 26.76
N ASP A 97 30.17 -2.45 27.49
CA ASP A 97 31.50 -2.24 26.95
C ASP A 97 32.08 -3.60 26.51
N SER A 98 32.31 -3.77 25.23
CA SER A 98 32.98 -4.95 24.68
C SER A 98 34.50 -4.74 24.64
N VAL A 99 35.25 -5.81 24.75
CA VAL A 99 36.71 -5.77 24.61
C VAL A 99 37.13 -5.22 23.25
N GLY A 100 36.41 -5.60 22.22
CA GLY A 100 36.65 -5.22 20.82
C GLY A 100 37.54 -6.21 20.08
N TYR A 101 37.48 -6.12 18.78
CA TYR A 101 38.22 -6.98 17.85
C TYR A 101 39.69 -6.54 17.80
N MET A 102 40.59 -7.52 17.80
CA MET A 102 42.02 -7.27 17.74
C MET A 102 42.41 -6.75 16.36
N ILE A 103 43.32 -5.79 16.38
CA ILE A 103 43.90 -5.19 15.18
C ILE A 103 45.43 -5.37 15.17
N PRO A 104 46.09 -5.33 13.97
CA PRO A 104 47.52 -5.33 13.88
C PRO A 104 48.14 -4.19 14.74
N GLY A 105 49.23 -4.44 15.45
CA GLY A 105 49.91 -3.44 16.28
C GLY A 105 49.27 -3.16 17.65
N ALA A 106 48.15 -3.80 18.01
CA ALA A 106 47.58 -3.70 19.37
C ALA A 106 48.41 -4.51 20.38
N ASN A 107 48.88 -3.86 21.44
CA ASN A 107 49.61 -4.51 22.50
C ASN A 107 48.65 -5.28 23.44
N GLY A 108 49.10 -6.45 23.99
CA GLY A 108 48.34 -7.27 24.93
C GLY A 108 47.77 -8.54 24.37
N GLN A 109 47.97 -8.78 23.07
CA GLN A 109 47.58 -10.01 22.35
C GLN A 109 48.60 -11.13 22.60
N TYR A 110 49.85 -10.77 22.79
CA TYR A 110 50.95 -11.70 23.00
C TYR A 110 51.61 -11.46 24.38
N GLU A 111 51.94 -12.52 25.06
CA GLU A 111 52.72 -12.54 26.31
C GLU A 111 53.90 -13.46 26.11
N ASN A 112 55.13 -12.92 26.34
CA ASN A 112 56.39 -13.64 26.13
C ASN A 112 56.59 -14.23 24.69
N GLY A 113 55.91 -13.68 23.66
CA GLY A 113 56.02 -14.14 22.28
C GLY A 113 55.00 -15.21 21.89
N GLU A 114 54.19 -15.68 22.83
CA GLU A 114 53.06 -16.59 22.57
C GLU A 114 51.72 -15.87 22.69
N GLU A 115 50.68 -16.41 22.02
CA GLU A 115 49.30 -15.87 22.12
C GLU A 115 48.82 -15.94 23.58
N ARG A 116 48.36 -14.82 24.13
CA ARG A 116 47.84 -14.76 25.47
C ARG A 116 46.56 -15.59 25.59
N LEU A 117 46.58 -16.58 26.49
CA LEU A 117 45.41 -17.39 26.82
C LEU A 117 44.65 -16.72 27.98
N VAL A 118 43.32 -16.82 27.94
CA VAL A 118 42.43 -16.27 28.95
C VAL A 118 41.31 -17.26 29.27
N THR A 119 40.87 -17.25 30.52
CA THR A 119 39.71 -18.00 30.98
C THR A 119 38.45 -17.14 30.75
N THR A 120 37.39 -17.71 30.29
CA THR A 120 36.09 -17.02 30.08
C THR A 120 34.98 -17.88 30.68
N PRO A 121 33.85 -17.29 31.11
CA PRO A 121 32.72 -18.04 31.65
C PRO A 121 32.07 -19.02 30.66
N TRP A 122 32.43 -18.95 29.38
CA TRP A 122 31.77 -19.68 28.28
C TRP A 122 32.50 -20.97 27.87
N TYR A 123 33.76 -21.13 28.35
CA TYR A 123 34.59 -22.28 28.02
C TYR A 123 35.26 -22.84 29.26
N ASP A 124 35.26 -24.16 29.41
CA ASP A 124 35.90 -24.88 30.52
C ASP A 124 37.42 -24.96 30.38
N HIS A 125 38.02 -24.35 29.39
CA HIS A 125 39.44 -24.32 29.07
C HIS A 125 39.89 -22.92 28.67
N GLU A 126 41.18 -22.67 28.84
CA GLU A 126 41.77 -21.40 28.39
C GLU A 126 41.72 -21.31 26.83
N ILE A 127 41.34 -20.15 26.33
CA ILE A 127 41.23 -19.86 24.91
C ILE A 127 42.09 -18.62 24.55
N PRO A 128 42.51 -18.47 23.27
CA PRO A 128 43.22 -17.27 22.86
C PRO A 128 42.42 -16.00 23.14
N MET A 129 43.10 -14.95 23.64
CA MET A 129 42.50 -13.64 23.94
C MET A 129 41.68 -13.08 22.78
N ARG A 130 42.14 -13.32 21.55
CA ARG A 130 41.44 -12.93 20.33
C ARG A 130 40.07 -13.60 20.25
N THR A 131 40.02 -14.92 20.40
CA THR A 131 38.79 -15.71 20.35
C THR A 131 37.81 -15.28 21.44
N ALA A 132 38.35 -15.06 22.68
CA ALA A 132 37.54 -14.59 23.78
C ALA A 132 36.90 -13.21 23.53
N ALA A 133 37.65 -12.30 22.95
CA ALA A 133 37.18 -10.96 22.60
C ALA A 133 36.09 -10.98 21.50
N GLU A 134 36.24 -11.82 20.47
CA GLU A 134 35.30 -12.00 19.40
C GLU A 134 34.00 -12.62 19.93
N GLU A 135 34.06 -13.72 20.69
CA GLU A 135 32.89 -14.37 21.28
C GLU A 135 32.18 -13.47 22.31
N GLY A 136 32.89 -12.76 23.15
CA GLY A 136 32.35 -11.79 24.10
C GLY A 136 31.57 -10.67 23.35
N THR A 137 32.16 -10.14 22.30
CA THR A 137 31.49 -9.10 21.48
C THR A 137 30.22 -9.62 20.81
N ARG A 138 30.25 -10.82 20.26
CA ARG A 138 29.07 -11.45 19.63
C ARG A 138 27.95 -11.65 20.65
N LYS A 139 28.26 -12.14 21.86
CA LYS A 139 27.28 -12.32 22.92
C LYS A 139 26.69 -11.02 23.44
N VAL A 140 27.49 -9.97 23.55
CA VAL A 140 27.00 -8.62 23.89
C VAL A 140 25.88 -8.20 22.99
N ILE A 141 26.05 -8.35 21.68
CA ILE A 141 25.06 -7.91 20.72
C ILE A 141 23.87 -8.85 20.70
N ARG A 142 24.10 -10.17 20.60
CA ARG A 142 23.02 -11.14 20.42
C ARG A 142 22.11 -11.26 21.65
N GLU A 143 22.69 -11.31 22.84
CA GLU A 143 21.98 -11.70 24.05
C GLU A 143 21.64 -10.52 24.98
N HIS A 144 22.45 -9.47 24.98
CA HIS A 144 22.38 -8.44 26.02
C HIS A 144 21.99 -7.05 25.52
N SER A 145 22.03 -6.78 24.22
CA SER A 145 21.69 -5.44 23.68
C SER A 145 20.40 -5.43 22.89
N THR A 146 19.70 -4.29 22.92
CA THR A 146 18.59 -3.98 22.02
C THR A 146 19.06 -3.21 20.78
N ILE A 147 20.19 -2.48 20.93
CA ILE A 147 20.79 -1.62 19.91
C ILE A 147 22.30 -1.88 19.89
N GLY A 148 22.88 -1.93 18.69
CA GLY A 148 24.32 -1.99 18.46
C GLY A 148 24.91 -0.63 18.11
N ILE A 149 26.05 -0.27 18.71
CA ILE A 149 26.85 0.87 18.28
C ILE A 149 28.25 0.37 17.96
N VAL A 150 28.64 0.52 16.69
CA VAL A 150 30.00 0.21 16.22
C VAL A 150 30.84 1.46 16.29
N VAL A 151 31.83 1.50 17.17
CA VAL A 151 32.78 2.62 17.23
C VAL A 151 34.03 2.27 16.44
N THR A 152 34.28 3.03 15.37
CA THR A 152 35.51 2.99 14.57
C THR A 152 36.20 4.34 14.59
N THR A 153 37.31 4.53 13.87
CA THR A 153 38.06 5.79 13.85
C THR A 153 38.70 6.04 12.48
N ASP A 154 38.95 7.29 12.17
CA ASP A 154 39.74 7.75 11.03
C ASP A 154 41.27 7.68 11.29
N GLY A 155 41.68 7.26 12.48
CA GLY A 155 43.05 7.23 12.94
C GLY A 155 43.51 8.50 13.69
N SER A 156 42.74 9.59 13.65
CA SER A 156 43.14 10.87 14.28
C SER A 156 43.15 10.82 15.81
N VAL A 157 42.42 9.90 16.42
CA VAL A 157 42.32 9.76 17.88
C VAL A 157 43.31 8.76 18.48
N THR A 158 44.15 8.12 17.63
CA THR A 158 45.12 7.09 18.03
C THR A 158 46.43 7.25 17.28
N GLU A 159 47.44 6.46 17.64
CA GLU A 159 48.72 6.40 16.94
C GLU A 159 48.73 5.40 15.76
N LEU A 160 47.59 4.71 15.51
CA LEU A 160 47.46 3.67 14.48
C LEU A 160 46.74 4.24 13.26
N ALA A 161 47.13 3.77 12.07
CA ALA A 161 46.59 4.22 10.84
C ALA A 161 45.14 3.68 10.62
N ARG A 162 44.33 4.38 9.83
CA ARG A 162 42.95 3.97 9.50
C ARG A 162 42.88 2.55 8.91
N GLU A 163 43.87 2.18 8.09
CA GLU A 163 43.94 0.90 7.38
C GLU A 163 43.99 -0.29 8.35
N ASP A 164 44.61 -0.11 9.53
CA ASP A 164 44.73 -1.16 10.53
C ASP A 164 43.39 -1.57 11.14
N TYR A 165 42.39 -0.68 11.10
CA TYR A 165 41.05 -0.91 11.64
C TYR A 165 40.09 -1.57 10.64
N ALA A 166 40.28 -1.39 9.35
CA ALA A 166 39.33 -1.74 8.30
C ALA A 166 38.93 -3.23 8.31
N ALA A 167 39.90 -4.15 8.49
CA ALA A 167 39.60 -5.58 8.51
C ALA A 167 38.77 -6.04 9.72
N ALA A 168 39.05 -5.49 10.90
CA ALA A 168 38.31 -5.79 12.12
C ALA A 168 36.90 -5.17 12.07
N GLU A 169 36.78 -3.94 11.59
CA GLU A 169 35.53 -3.23 11.37
C GLU A 169 34.61 -4.00 10.42
N ALA A 170 35.10 -4.42 9.26
CA ALA A 170 34.30 -5.19 8.30
C ALA A 170 33.74 -6.49 8.88
N ARG A 171 34.53 -7.20 9.71
CA ARG A 171 34.07 -8.42 10.39
C ARG A 171 32.97 -8.15 11.39
N ILE A 172 33.11 -7.09 12.21
CA ILE A 172 32.11 -6.70 13.21
C ILE A 172 30.80 -6.34 12.53
N VAL A 173 30.87 -5.54 11.46
CA VAL A 173 29.67 -5.11 10.75
C VAL A 173 28.97 -6.30 10.10
N ALA A 174 29.70 -7.23 9.47
CA ALA A 174 29.12 -8.45 8.93
C ALA A 174 28.40 -9.30 9.99
N GLU A 175 28.99 -9.45 11.17
CA GLU A 175 28.34 -10.18 12.27
C GLU A 175 27.07 -9.49 12.80
N LEU A 176 27.05 -8.15 12.84
CA LEU A 176 25.87 -7.39 13.22
C LEU A 176 24.73 -7.52 12.21
N GLN A 177 25.09 -7.49 10.94
CA GLN A 177 24.13 -7.71 9.85
C GLN A 177 23.52 -9.11 9.93
N ASP A 178 24.33 -10.15 10.18
CA ASP A 178 23.84 -11.52 10.36
C ASP A 178 22.90 -11.68 11.57
N ILE A 179 23.14 -10.92 12.64
CA ILE A 179 22.28 -10.92 13.83
C ILE A 179 20.94 -10.21 13.58
N GLY A 180 20.90 -9.27 12.63
CA GLY A 180 19.68 -8.54 12.24
C GLY A 180 19.16 -7.52 13.26
N LYS A 181 20.00 -7.12 14.25
CA LYS A 181 19.64 -6.04 15.18
C LYS A 181 19.96 -4.66 14.61
N PRO A 182 19.19 -3.62 14.99
CA PRO A 182 19.49 -2.25 14.56
C PRO A 182 20.86 -1.82 15.11
N PHE A 183 21.70 -1.26 14.28
CA PHE A 183 23.00 -0.74 14.66
C PHE A 183 23.37 0.51 13.86
N LEU A 184 24.28 1.28 14.44
CA LEU A 184 24.84 2.51 13.91
C LEU A 184 26.37 2.43 13.96
N ILE A 185 27.05 3.03 13.00
CA ILE A 185 28.51 3.20 13.01
C ILE A 185 28.83 4.61 13.48
N LEU A 186 29.68 4.72 14.51
CA LEU A 186 30.25 5.98 14.97
C LEU A 186 31.71 6.06 14.50
N LEU A 187 32.00 7.04 13.67
CA LEU A 187 33.36 7.36 13.25
C LEU A 187 33.96 8.35 14.27
N ASN A 188 34.72 7.84 15.22
CA ASN A 188 35.40 8.67 16.21
C ASN A 188 36.57 9.43 15.60
N THR A 189 36.47 10.74 15.58
CA THR A 189 37.43 11.65 14.95
C THR A 189 37.62 12.90 15.82
N VAL A 190 38.76 13.57 15.68
CA VAL A 190 39.06 14.83 16.36
C VAL A 190 38.25 15.98 15.74
N ASP A 191 37.97 15.93 14.45
CA ASP A 191 37.21 16.95 13.70
C ASP A 191 36.03 16.33 12.96
N PRO A 192 34.88 16.18 13.62
CA PRO A 192 33.66 15.61 13.00
C PRO A 192 33.11 16.42 11.82
N ALA A 193 33.34 17.73 11.80
CA ALA A 193 32.86 18.63 10.74
C ALA A 193 33.83 18.69 9.54
N GLY A 194 35.03 18.15 9.69
CA GLY A 194 36.06 18.13 8.63
C GLY A 194 35.64 17.35 7.40
N GLU A 195 36.01 17.85 6.23
CA GLU A 195 35.70 17.24 4.93
C GLU A 195 36.18 15.80 4.82
N ALA A 196 37.34 15.47 5.36
CA ALA A 196 37.89 14.12 5.36
C ALA A 196 37.05 13.15 6.17
N ALA A 197 36.60 13.54 7.38
CA ALA A 197 35.75 12.72 8.22
C ALA A 197 34.36 12.50 7.60
N GLN A 198 33.79 13.54 7.03
CA GLN A 198 32.48 13.47 6.33
C GLN A 198 32.57 12.56 5.10
N THR A 199 33.62 12.67 4.31
CA THR A 199 33.86 11.82 3.13
C THR A 199 34.03 10.36 3.52
N LEU A 200 34.83 10.08 4.56
CA LEU A 200 35.02 8.73 5.07
C LEU A 200 33.71 8.15 5.64
N ALA A 201 32.93 8.94 6.36
CA ALA A 201 31.63 8.51 6.88
C ALA A 201 30.67 8.13 5.77
N ALA A 202 30.60 8.93 4.69
CA ALA A 202 29.80 8.63 3.51
C ALA A 202 30.25 7.33 2.81
N GLN A 203 31.57 7.12 2.67
CA GLN A 203 32.11 5.88 2.11
C GLN A 203 31.75 4.65 2.96
N LEU A 204 31.87 4.75 4.29
CA LEU A 204 31.50 3.67 5.19
C LEU A 204 30.00 3.38 5.17
N GLN A 205 29.18 4.41 5.07
CA GLN A 205 27.73 4.27 4.94
C GLN A 205 27.35 3.54 3.65
N GLU A 206 27.98 3.85 2.53
CA GLU A 206 27.78 3.16 1.26
C GLU A 206 28.29 1.72 1.30
N GLN A 207 29.51 1.54 1.83
CA GLN A 207 30.17 0.23 1.90
C GLN A 207 29.41 -0.79 2.75
N TYR A 208 28.89 -0.36 3.89
CA TYR A 208 28.25 -1.24 4.87
C TYR A 208 26.73 -1.20 4.88
N ASP A 209 26.13 -0.37 4.02
CA ASP A 209 24.68 -0.13 4.05
C ASP A 209 24.16 0.08 5.49
N ALA A 210 24.83 0.94 6.25
CA ALA A 210 24.50 1.28 7.65
C ALA A 210 24.79 2.76 7.89
N ALA A 211 23.96 3.43 8.69
CA ALA A 211 24.20 4.84 9.02
C ALA A 211 25.55 5.00 9.72
N CYS A 212 26.33 5.99 9.30
CA CYS A 212 27.65 6.31 9.86
C CYS A 212 27.68 7.79 10.24
N LEU A 213 27.94 8.07 11.53
CA LEU A 213 28.03 9.42 12.09
C LEU A 213 29.46 9.73 12.53
N PRO A 214 30.10 10.78 12.02
CA PRO A 214 31.35 11.26 12.55
C PRO A 214 31.09 12.03 13.88
N VAL A 215 31.76 11.64 14.93
CA VAL A 215 31.62 12.22 16.29
C VAL A 215 32.98 12.34 16.99
N ASN A 216 33.09 13.31 17.88
CA ASN A 216 34.20 13.34 18.85
C ASN A 216 33.73 12.71 20.17
N CYS A 217 34.08 11.45 20.40
CA CYS A 217 33.67 10.76 21.62
C CYS A 217 34.17 11.42 22.91
N LEU A 218 35.22 12.22 22.85
CA LEU A 218 35.76 12.92 24.04
C LEU A 218 34.91 14.17 24.38
N GLU A 219 34.33 14.84 23.37
CA GLU A 219 33.58 16.07 23.51
C GLU A 219 32.08 15.89 23.21
N LEU A 220 31.58 14.67 23.40
CA LEU A 220 30.20 14.31 23.07
C LEU A 220 29.20 15.17 23.86
N THR A 221 28.34 15.85 23.14
CA THR A 221 27.28 16.70 23.68
C THR A 221 25.92 15.99 23.74
N GLU A 222 24.96 16.58 24.46
CA GLU A 222 23.57 16.05 24.47
C GLU A 222 22.95 16.03 23.06
N GLN A 223 23.25 17.03 22.23
CA GLN A 223 22.76 17.09 20.86
C GLN A 223 23.31 15.95 19.99
N ASP A 224 24.59 15.63 20.16
CA ASP A 224 25.21 14.50 19.46
C ASP A 224 24.55 13.17 19.87
N ILE A 225 24.25 13.01 21.16
CA ILE A 225 23.56 11.82 21.66
C ILE A 225 22.15 11.71 21.09
N LEU A 226 21.40 12.81 21.03
CA LEU A 226 20.08 12.83 20.41
C LEU A 226 20.13 12.49 18.93
N GLU A 227 21.14 12.97 18.21
CA GLU A 227 21.32 12.64 16.79
C GLU A 227 21.69 11.16 16.60
N ILE A 228 22.52 10.61 17.49
CA ILE A 228 22.83 9.18 17.51
C ILE A 228 21.56 8.36 17.73
N LEU A 229 20.76 8.68 18.75
CA LEU A 229 19.51 7.98 19.03
C LEU A 229 18.49 8.10 17.91
N ARG A 230 18.36 9.28 17.31
CA ARG A 230 17.53 9.51 16.13
C ARG A 230 17.95 8.63 14.95
N SER A 231 19.25 8.61 14.66
CA SER A 231 19.80 7.81 13.56
C SER A 231 19.60 6.32 13.77
N VAL A 232 19.75 5.86 15.02
CA VAL A 232 19.46 4.47 15.40
C VAL A 232 17.99 4.12 15.15
N LEU A 233 17.04 5.02 15.46
CA LEU A 233 15.62 4.79 15.21
C LEU A 233 15.32 4.48 13.74
N TYR A 234 16.00 5.11 12.80
CA TYR A 234 15.85 4.85 11.38
C TYR A 234 16.48 3.51 10.93
N GLU A 235 17.35 2.91 11.72
CA GLU A 235 17.89 1.56 11.48
C GLU A 235 16.99 0.42 11.98
N PHE A 236 15.92 0.74 12.73
CA PHE A 236 14.94 -0.27 13.13
C PHE A 236 14.17 -0.82 11.95
N PRO A 237 13.76 -2.10 12.00
CA PRO A 237 13.00 -2.72 10.93
C PRO A 237 11.63 -2.08 10.75
N VAL A 238 11.15 -2.05 9.51
CA VAL A 238 9.76 -1.69 9.20
C VAL A 238 8.87 -2.84 9.67
N THR A 239 7.83 -2.51 10.42
CA THR A 239 6.82 -3.47 10.91
C THR A 239 5.59 -3.49 10.03
N GLU A 240 5.24 -2.34 9.46
CA GLU A 240 4.05 -2.17 8.64
C GLU A 240 4.30 -1.15 7.51
N ALA A 241 3.83 -1.48 6.32
CA ALA A 241 3.79 -0.55 5.19
C ALA A 241 2.32 -0.32 4.79
N CYS A 242 1.89 0.92 4.88
CA CYS A 242 0.55 1.38 4.55
C CYS A 242 0.58 2.15 3.21
N PHE A 243 -0.34 1.85 2.30
CA PHE A 243 -0.45 2.52 1.02
C PHE A 243 -1.81 3.20 0.90
N ARG A 244 -1.80 4.53 0.89
CA ARG A 244 -2.98 5.33 0.64
C ARG A 244 -3.11 5.58 -0.86
N MET A 245 -4.22 5.19 -1.42
CA MET A 245 -4.53 5.35 -2.83
C MET A 245 -5.88 6.06 -3.00
N PRO A 246 -6.21 6.62 -4.19
CA PRO A 246 -7.51 7.23 -4.45
C PRO A 246 -8.65 6.22 -4.29
N GLU A 247 -9.80 6.68 -3.77
CA GLU A 247 -10.99 5.85 -3.50
C GLU A 247 -11.48 5.06 -4.72
N TRP A 248 -11.32 5.62 -5.93
CA TRP A 248 -11.74 4.95 -7.15
C TRP A 248 -10.98 3.64 -7.42
N MET A 249 -9.72 3.53 -6.92
CA MET A 249 -8.93 2.29 -7.01
C MET A 249 -9.49 1.21 -6.09
N ASP A 250 -10.00 1.58 -4.91
CA ASP A 250 -10.59 0.63 -3.96
C ASP A 250 -11.88 0.01 -4.49
N VAL A 251 -12.69 0.79 -5.21
CA VAL A 251 -13.97 0.34 -5.79
C VAL A 251 -13.78 -0.67 -6.91
N LEU A 252 -12.61 -0.71 -7.56
CA LEU A 252 -12.34 -1.67 -8.63
C LEU A 252 -12.40 -3.12 -8.11
N PRO A 253 -13.01 -4.03 -8.89
CA PRO A 253 -13.10 -5.43 -8.51
C PRO A 253 -11.69 -6.05 -8.40
N PRO A 254 -11.50 -7.07 -7.55
CA PRO A 254 -10.19 -7.71 -7.35
C PRO A 254 -9.56 -8.29 -8.63
N GLY A 255 -10.38 -8.61 -9.63
CA GLY A 255 -9.95 -9.11 -10.93
C GLY A 255 -9.54 -8.03 -11.94
N ASN A 256 -9.64 -6.75 -11.58
CA ASN A 256 -9.23 -5.67 -12.47
C ASN A 256 -7.72 -5.71 -12.71
N GLU A 257 -7.30 -5.61 -13.97
CA GLU A 257 -5.91 -5.77 -14.40
C GLU A 257 -5.00 -4.70 -13.77
N THR A 258 -5.43 -3.44 -13.75
CA THR A 258 -4.67 -2.33 -13.15
C THR A 258 -4.45 -2.55 -11.66
N LYS A 259 -5.48 -3.01 -10.94
CA LYS A 259 -5.39 -3.31 -9.51
C LYS A 259 -4.43 -4.48 -9.23
N GLN A 260 -4.43 -5.49 -10.08
CA GLN A 260 -3.50 -6.61 -9.98
C GLN A 260 -2.05 -6.19 -10.28
N GLN A 261 -1.83 -5.35 -11.29
CA GLN A 261 -0.51 -4.78 -11.61
C GLN A 261 0.03 -3.96 -10.44
N LEU A 262 -0.81 -3.12 -9.81
CA LEU A 262 -0.43 -2.36 -8.63
C LEU A 262 0.00 -3.29 -7.48
N TYR A 263 -0.79 -4.30 -7.17
CA TYR A 263 -0.44 -5.23 -6.09
C TYR A 263 0.81 -6.06 -6.40
N ALA A 264 1.06 -6.40 -7.65
CA ALA A 264 2.30 -7.06 -8.06
C ALA A 264 3.50 -6.14 -7.85
N LEU A 265 3.42 -4.88 -8.28
CA LEU A 265 4.44 -3.85 -8.07
C LEU A 265 4.76 -3.66 -6.59
N LEU A 266 3.73 -3.50 -5.75
CA LEU A 266 3.91 -3.35 -4.30
C LEU A 266 4.58 -4.57 -3.68
N ARG A 267 4.20 -5.78 -4.08
CA ARG A 267 4.82 -7.02 -3.58
C ARG A 267 6.27 -7.18 -3.99
N GLU A 268 6.63 -6.74 -5.18
CA GLU A 268 8.01 -6.78 -5.67
C GLU A 268 8.90 -5.83 -4.88
N GLN A 269 8.38 -4.67 -4.46
CA GLN A 269 9.13 -3.67 -3.73
C GLN A 269 9.24 -3.94 -2.22
N MET A 270 8.30 -4.68 -1.62
CA MET A 270 8.31 -4.97 -0.18
C MET A 270 9.60 -5.60 0.34
N PRO A 271 10.24 -6.55 -0.36
CA PRO A 271 11.51 -7.13 0.10
C PRO A 271 12.67 -6.14 0.19
N SER A 272 12.58 -4.96 -0.44
CA SER A 272 13.61 -3.91 -0.36
C SER A 272 13.43 -2.96 0.83
N LEU A 273 12.26 -3.00 1.49
CA LEU A 273 11.90 -2.14 2.60
C LEU A 273 12.20 -2.84 3.94
N HIS A 274 13.48 -2.89 4.32
CA HIS A 274 13.88 -3.55 5.55
C HIS A 274 13.87 -2.62 6.76
N ARG A 275 14.33 -1.38 6.60
CA ARG A 275 14.54 -0.40 7.67
C ARG A 275 13.77 0.88 7.35
N LEU A 276 13.46 1.64 8.40
CA LEU A 276 12.73 2.91 8.23
C LEU A 276 13.46 3.90 7.31
N ARG A 277 14.79 3.91 7.28
CA ARG A 277 15.57 4.75 6.36
C ARG A 277 15.36 4.41 4.89
N ASP A 278 14.97 3.18 4.58
CA ASP A 278 14.74 2.72 3.20
C ASP A 278 13.45 3.28 2.59
N ALA A 279 12.58 3.87 3.43
CA ALA A 279 11.26 4.35 3.04
C ALA A 279 11.29 5.31 1.84
N ARG A 280 12.23 6.26 1.84
CA ARG A 280 12.35 7.24 0.74
C ARG A 280 12.83 6.59 -0.57
N ARG A 281 13.79 5.67 -0.47
CA ARG A 281 14.29 4.94 -1.65
C ARG A 281 13.20 4.05 -2.24
N ALA A 282 12.45 3.38 -1.38
CA ALA A 282 11.30 2.57 -1.81
C ALA A 282 10.23 3.43 -2.52
N ALA A 283 9.93 4.63 -2.00
CA ALA A 283 9.03 5.57 -2.66
C ALA A 283 9.53 5.98 -4.06
N GLN A 284 10.81 6.30 -4.19
CA GLN A 284 11.42 6.65 -5.48
C GLN A 284 11.31 5.50 -6.48
N THR A 285 11.64 4.27 -6.05
CA THR A 285 11.53 3.09 -6.93
C THR A 285 10.08 2.81 -7.35
N LEU A 286 9.11 3.06 -6.48
CA LEU A 286 7.69 2.97 -6.84
C LEU A 286 7.29 4.04 -7.85
N ALA A 287 7.79 5.27 -7.68
CA ALA A 287 7.51 6.40 -8.57
C ALA A 287 8.12 6.21 -9.98
N ASP A 288 9.18 5.41 -10.12
CA ASP A 288 9.79 5.07 -11.42
C ASP A 288 8.90 4.14 -12.28
N SER A 289 7.80 3.64 -11.71
CA SER A 289 6.85 2.79 -12.44
C SER A 289 5.95 3.62 -13.35
N GLU A 290 5.69 3.13 -14.57
CA GLU A 290 4.74 3.75 -15.51
C GLU A 290 3.30 3.77 -15.00
N LEU A 291 2.98 2.96 -13.98
CA LEU A 291 1.64 2.86 -13.40
C LEU A 291 1.30 4.05 -12.48
N LEU A 292 2.30 4.62 -11.82
CA LEU A 292 2.14 5.68 -10.83
C LEU A 292 2.59 7.04 -11.39
N GLU A 293 1.91 8.11 -11.00
CA GLU A 293 2.36 9.46 -11.26
C GLU A 293 3.36 9.90 -10.18
N THR A 294 3.03 9.64 -8.90
CA THR A 294 3.95 9.83 -7.78
C THR A 294 3.74 8.75 -6.72
N ALA A 295 4.80 8.50 -5.96
CA ALA A 295 4.76 7.74 -4.72
C ALA A 295 5.56 8.52 -3.67
N ASP A 296 4.89 9.05 -2.67
CA ASP A 296 5.49 9.88 -1.65
C ASP A 296 5.33 9.26 -0.27
N VAL A 297 6.35 9.45 0.59
CA VAL A 297 6.25 9.07 2.01
C VAL A 297 5.42 10.13 2.73
N GLU A 298 4.22 9.77 3.16
CA GLU A 298 3.34 10.64 3.92
C GLU A 298 3.79 10.76 5.38
N ASN A 299 4.06 9.61 6.00
CA ASN A 299 4.46 9.55 7.40
C ASN A 299 5.37 8.34 7.67
N VAL A 300 6.32 8.55 8.58
CA VAL A 300 7.14 7.48 9.18
C VAL A 300 6.91 7.55 10.68
N SER A 301 6.21 6.56 11.22
CA SER A 301 5.99 6.41 12.65
C SER A 301 7.14 5.61 13.23
N VAL A 302 8.13 6.31 13.76
CA VAL A 302 9.36 5.67 14.27
C VAL A 302 9.12 4.85 15.53
N ASP A 303 8.13 5.20 16.32
CA ASP A 303 7.68 4.50 17.54
C ASP A 303 7.10 3.10 17.23
N THR A 304 6.27 3.00 16.21
CA THR A 304 5.61 1.74 15.79
C THR A 304 6.37 1.00 14.71
N GLY A 305 7.17 1.72 13.93
CA GLY A 305 7.86 1.19 12.74
C GLY A 305 6.98 1.13 11.51
N ALA A 306 5.89 1.88 11.48
CA ALA A 306 4.99 1.96 10.34
C ALA A 306 5.45 3.05 9.36
N VAL A 307 5.35 2.74 8.06
CA VAL A 307 5.60 3.69 6.98
C VAL A 307 4.35 3.79 6.12
N CYS A 308 3.82 5.01 5.98
CA CYS A 308 2.66 5.28 5.13
C CYS A 308 3.09 6.01 3.86
N TYR A 309 2.65 5.49 2.72
CA TYR A 309 2.87 6.07 1.39
C TYR A 309 1.57 6.60 0.81
N VAL A 310 1.65 7.68 0.06
CA VAL A 310 0.57 8.19 -0.80
C VAL A 310 0.93 7.90 -2.23
N LEU A 311 0.06 7.19 -2.91
CA LEU A 311 0.19 6.85 -4.32
C LEU A 311 -0.77 7.69 -5.15
N THR A 312 -0.25 8.35 -6.18
CA THR A 312 -1.06 9.05 -7.17
C THR A 312 -0.94 8.37 -8.53
N PHE A 313 -1.95 8.52 -9.35
CA PHE A 313 -2.04 7.84 -10.63
C PHE A 313 -2.26 8.86 -11.75
N PRO A 314 -1.72 8.59 -12.95
CA PRO A 314 -1.97 9.43 -14.12
C PRO A 314 -3.47 9.60 -14.39
N ARG A 315 -3.93 10.82 -14.63
CA ARG A 315 -5.36 11.06 -14.96
C ARG A 315 -5.83 10.31 -16.20
N ALA A 316 -4.94 10.05 -17.14
CA ALA A 316 -5.25 9.24 -18.31
C ALA A 316 -5.67 7.81 -17.93
N LEU A 317 -5.03 7.21 -16.92
CA LEU A 317 -5.40 5.89 -16.40
C LEU A 317 -6.79 5.91 -15.76
N TYR A 318 -7.11 6.94 -14.98
CA TYR A 318 -8.44 7.11 -14.40
C TYR A 318 -9.53 7.15 -15.47
N TYR A 319 -9.35 7.94 -16.54
CA TYR A 319 -10.33 8.02 -17.61
C TYR A 319 -10.40 6.74 -18.44
N SER A 320 -9.31 6.02 -18.66
CA SER A 320 -9.34 4.74 -19.37
C SER A 320 -10.19 3.70 -18.63
N ILE A 321 -10.03 3.62 -17.31
CA ILE A 321 -10.80 2.70 -16.46
C ILE A 321 -12.29 3.06 -16.45
N ILE A 322 -12.63 4.36 -16.29
CA ILE A 322 -14.04 4.79 -16.35
C ILE A 322 -14.64 4.54 -17.73
N SER A 323 -13.87 4.79 -18.80
CA SER A 323 -14.34 4.54 -20.17
C SER A 323 -14.65 3.05 -20.40
N GLU A 324 -13.80 2.17 -19.90
CA GLU A 324 -14.01 0.72 -19.96
C GLU A 324 -15.29 0.31 -19.20
N GLN A 325 -15.48 0.81 -17.99
CA GLN A 325 -16.66 0.52 -17.17
C GLN A 325 -17.95 1.11 -17.75
N ALA A 326 -17.86 2.30 -18.35
CA ALA A 326 -19.00 2.98 -18.95
C ALA A 326 -19.33 2.48 -20.36
N GLY A 327 -18.41 1.78 -21.03
CA GLY A 327 -18.53 1.40 -22.44
C GLY A 327 -18.50 2.58 -23.42
N VAL A 328 -18.03 3.76 -22.95
CA VAL A 328 -17.99 5.02 -23.72
C VAL A 328 -16.64 5.71 -23.48
N ALA A 329 -16.03 6.24 -24.53
CA ALA A 329 -14.76 6.95 -24.42
C ALA A 329 -14.94 8.28 -23.68
N LEU A 330 -14.30 8.39 -22.51
CA LEU A 330 -14.27 9.58 -21.65
C LEU A 330 -12.81 10.03 -21.46
N ARG A 331 -12.52 11.31 -21.65
CA ARG A 331 -11.15 11.84 -21.64
C ARG A 331 -10.97 13.05 -20.71
N SER A 332 -12.07 13.59 -20.19
CA SER A 332 -12.04 14.79 -19.37
C SER A 332 -13.19 14.82 -18.35
N ASP A 333 -13.05 15.64 -17.31
CA ASP A 333 -14.10 15.86 -16.31
C ASP A 333 -15.38 16.41 -16.95
N GLY A 334 -15.25 17.25 -18.00
CA GLY A 334 -16.41 17.77 -18.74
C GLY A 334 -17.21 16.70 -19.46
N GLU A 335 -16.52 15.75 -20.11
CA GLU A 335 -17.17 14.61 -20.76
C GLU A 335 -17.83 13.69 -19.74
N LEU A 336 -17.16 13.43 -18.62
CA LEU A 336 -17.71 12.63 -17.52
C LEU A 336 -18.98 13.26 -16.94
N ILE A 337 -18.98 14.57 -16.66
CA ILE A 337 -20.15 15.27 -16.14
C ILE A 337 -21.29 15.23 -17.14
N SER A 338 -21.01 15.44 -18.44
CA SER A 338 -22.01 15.36 -19.50
C SER A 338 -22.62 13.96 -19.60
N PHE A 339 -21.78 12.94 -19.55
CA PHE A 339 -22.21 11.54 -19.55
C PHE A 339 -23.08 11.21 -18.35
N LEU A 340 -22.69 11.63 -17.14
CA LEU A 340 -23.47 11.40 -15.91
C LEU A 340 -24.82 12.12 -15.97
N ALA A 341 -24.87 13.35 -16.53
CA ALA A 341 -26.11 14.08 -16.72
C ALA A 341 -27.05 13.38 -17.70
N GLU A 342 -26.51 12.83 -18.79
CA GLU A 342 -27.27 12.02 -19.75
C GLU A 342 -27.78 10.72 -19.13
N MET A 343 -26.92 10.00 -18.43
CA MET A 343 -27.30 8.78 -17.71
C MET A 343 -28.37 9.02 -16.65
N GLY A 344 -28.31 10.16 -15.95
CA GLY A 344 -29.35 10.57 -15.02
C GLY A 344 -30.73 10.75 -15.70
N ARG A 345 -30.75 11.34 -16.91
CA ARG A 345 -32.00 11.46 -17.69
C ARG A 345 -32.50 10.10 -18.16
N ILE A 346 -31.62 9.28 -18.74
CA ILE A 346 -31.97 7.92 -19.17
C ILE A 346 -32.49 7.09 -18.00
N GLN A 347 -31.87 7.20 -16.84
CA GLN A 347 -32.32 6.49 -15.63
C GLN A 347 -33.70 6.94 -15.19
N ALA A 348 -33.98 8.25 -15.21
CA ALA A 348 -35.31 8.77 -14.87
C ALA A 348 -36.38 8.25 -15.82
N ASP A 349 -36.11 8.30 -17.13
CA ASP A 349 -37.02 7.78 -18.16
C ASP A 349 -37.21 6.27 -18.00
N TYR A 350 -36.14 5.51 -17.79
CA TYR A 350 -36.22 4.07 -17.55
C TYR A 350 -37.03 3.71 -16.29
N GLN A 351 -36.84 4.43 -15.21
CA GLN A 351 -37.60 4.23 -13.98
C GLN A 351 -39.10 4.40 -14.22
N HIS A 352 -39.49 5.38 -15.05
CA HIS A 352 -40.88 5.65 -15.41
C HIS A 352 -41.51 4.48 -16.20
N ILE A 353 -40.77 3.82 -17.08
CA ILE A 353 -41.29 2.74 -17.93
C ILE A 353 -41.00 1.33 -17.37
N ARG A 354 -40.12 1.19 -16.40
CA ARG A 354 -39.62 -0.09 -15.88
C ARG A 354 -40.74 -1.05 -15.46
N GLY A 355 -41.71 -0.57 -14.66
CA GLY A 355 -42.83 -1.40 -14.19
C GLY A 355 -43.70 -1.93 -15.34
N ALA A 356 -43.97 -1.08 -16.34
CA ALA A 356 -44.70 -1.49 -17.52
C ALA A 356 -43.92 -2.55 -18.35
N LEU A 357 -42.59 -2.40 -18.46
CA LEU A 357 -41.75 -3.37 -19.15
C LEU A 357 -41.69 -4.73 -18.42
N GLU A 358 -41.62 -4.73 -17.09
CA GLU A 358 -41.68 -5.96 -16.27
C GLU A 358 -43.04 -6.67 -16.46
N ASP A 359 -44.14 -5.91 -16.48
CA ASP A 359 -45.49 -6.44 -16.75
C ASP A 359 -45.60 -7.01 -18.16
N VAL A 360 -45.05 -6.34 -19.15
CA VAL A 360 -45.02 -6.88 -20.54
C VAL A 360 -44.31 -8.21 -20.61
N ARG A 361 -43.12 -8.32 -19.99
CA ARG A 361 -42.35 -9.57 -20.00
C ARG A 361 -43.04 -10.72 -19.27
N SER A 362 -43.75 -10.42 -18.18
CA SER A 362 -44.39 -11.44 -17.35
C SER A 362 -45.84 -11.79 -17.78
N LYS A 363 -46.60 -10.80 -18.29
CA LYS A 363 -48.02 -10.91 -18.59
C LYS A 363 -48.39 -10.66 -20.04
N GLY A 364 -47.40 -10.25 -20.86
CA GLY A 364 -47.62 -9.86 -22.24
C GLY A 364 -48.20 -8.46 -22.46
N TYR A 365 -48.50 -7.73 -21.40
CA TYR A 365 -49.10 -6.40 -21.42
C TYR A 365 -48.65 -5.56 -20.24
N GLY A 366 -48.32 -4.30 -20.47
CA GLY A 366 -47.95 -3.33 -19.46
C GLY A 366 -48.46 -1.91 -19.79
N VAL A 367 -48.65 -1.11 -18.75
CA VAL A 367 -49.09 0.28 -18.90
C VAL A 367 -48.19 1.20 -18.13
N VAL A 368 -47.64 2.22 -18.84
CA VAL A 368 -46.96 3.32 -18.19
C VAL A 368 -48.02 4.31 -17.67
N MET A 369 -48.14 4.40 -16.37
CA MET A 369 -49.09 5.31 -15.76
C MET A 369 -48.63 6.76 -15.93
N PRO A 370 -49.55 7.69 -16.24
CA PRO A 370 -49.22 9.11 -16.31
C PRO A 370 -48.86 9.64 -14.92
N SER A 371 -47.93 10.55 -14.88
CA SER A 371 -47.56 11.28 -13.65
C SER A 371 -48.59 12.34 -13.32
N ALA A 372 -48.56 12.89 -12.11
CA ALA A 372 -49.45 14.00 -11.72
C ALA A 372 -49.28 15.26 -12.62
N ALA A 373 -48.03 15.43 -13.18
CA ALA A 373 -47.75 16.53 -14.11
C ALA A 373 -48.36 16.35 -15.48
N ASP A 374 -48.70 15.11 -15.90
CA ASP A 374 -49.30 14.80 -17.16
C ASP A 374 -50.84 14.96 -17.15
N LEU A 375 -51.42 15.18 -16.00
CA LEU A 375 -52.86 15.37 -15.83
C LEU A 375 -53.33 16.72 -16.35
N GLN A 376 -54.19 16.71 -17.34
CA GLN A 376 -54.94 17.88 -17.82
C GLN A 376 -56.24 17.96 -17.08
N LEU A 377 -56.38 18.98 -16.21
CA LEU A 377 -57.58 19.20 -15.43
C LEU A 377 -58.53 20.14 -16.18
N ALA A 378 -59.78 19.74 -16.40
CA ALA A 378 -60.80 20.61 -16.94
C ALA A 378 -61.41 21.48 -15.80
N GLU A 379 -62.08 22.57 -16.18
CA GLU A 379 -62.77 23.42 -15.22
C GLU A 379 -63.90 22.64 -14.50
N PRO A 380 -64.02 22.83 -13.17
CA PRO A 380 -65.08 22.17 -12.39
C PRO A 380 -66.46 22.60 -12.86
N GLU A 381 -67.30 21.61 -13.17
CA GLU A 381 -68.69 21.84 -13.56
C GLU A 381 -69.65 21.59 -12.37
N ILE A 382 -70.58 22.52 -12.10
CA ILE A 382 -71.62 22.28 -11.10
C ILE A 382 -72.72 21.44 -11.77
N VAL A 383 -73.00 20.28 -11.21
CA VAL A 383 -74.02 19.34 -11.73
C VAL A 383 -75.15 19.15 -10.70
N ARG A 384 -76.43 19.11 -11.16
CA ARG A 384 -77.60 18.85 -10.35
C ARG A 384 -78.12 17.44 -10.66
N LYS A 385 -78.12 16.56 -9.64
CA LYS A 385 -78.66 15.21 -9.76
C LYS A 385 -79.67 14.94 -8.58
N GLY A 386 -80.89 14.64 -8.91
CA GLY A 386 -81.93 14.29 -7.89
C GLY A 386 -82.15 15.32 -6.79
N GLY A 387 -82.16 16.64 -7.13
CA GLY A 387 -82.32 17.72 -6.17
C GLY A 387 -81.10 18.14 -5.36
N ARG A 388 -79.96 17.49 -5.55
CA ARG A 388 -78.69 17.80 -4.87
C ARG A 388 -77.67 18.39 -5.84
N TYR A 389 -76.90 19.36 -5.39
CA TYR A 389 -75.79 19.93 -6.17
C TYR A 389 -74.53 19.15 -5.87
N GLY A 390 -73.75 18.84 -6.93
CA GLY A 390 -72.42 18.22 -6.85
C GLY A 390 -71.44 18.93 -7.77
N VAL A 391 -70.17 18.71 -7.59
CA VAL A 391 -69.14 19.20 -8.51
C VAL A 391 -68.63 18.04 -9.34
N ARG A 392 -68.61 18.20 -10.68
CA ARG A 392 -68.00 17.26 -11.60
C ARG A 392 -66.61 17.73 -11.89
N LEU A 393 -65.63 16.91 -11.57
CA LEU A 393 -64.22 17.11 -11.92
C LEU A 393 -63.88 16.18 -13.07
N LYS A 394 -63.29 16.72 -14.13
CA LYS A 394 -62.78 15.94 -15.29
C LYS A 394 -61.29 16.09 -15.35
N ALA A 395 -60.58 14.99 -15.46
CA ALA A 395 -59.15 14.95 -15.73
C ALA A 395 -58.87 14.03 -16.93
N SER A 396 -57.89 14.36 -17.74
CA SER A 396 -57.41 13.50 -18.80
C SER A 396 -55.89 13.41 -18.77
N ALA A 397 -55.36 12.27 -19.13
CA ALA A 397 -53.93 12.05 -19.23
C ALA A 397 -53.61 11.08 -20.38
N LYS A 398 -52.40 11.15 -20.92
CA LYS A 398 -51.91 10.21 -21.88
C LYS A 398 -51.22 9.05 -21.19
N ALA A 399 -51.64 7.82 -21.45
CA ALA A 399 -50.96 6.61 -20.96
C ALA A 399 -50.26 5.91 -22.16
N ILE A 400 -49.15 5.22 -21.88
CA ILE A 400 -48.48 4.40 -22.87
C ILE A 400 -48.85 2.95 -22.59
N HIS A 401 -49.37 2.25 -23.61
CA HIS A 401 -49.69 0.83 -23.52
C HIS A 401 -48.68 0.03 -24.31
N MET A 402 -48.11 -0.99 -23.73
CA MET A 402 -47.10 -1.88 -24.30
C MET A 402 -47.68 -3.29 -24.40
N PHE A 403 -47.50 -3.95 -25.54
CA PHE A 403 -47.92 -5.31 -25.76
C PHE A 403 -46.77 -6.15 -26.30
N GLN A 404 -46.67 -7.37 -25.86
CA GLN A 404 -45.78 -8.37 -26.43
C GLN A 404 -46.62 -9.17 -27.45
N THR A 405 -46.17 -9.21 -28.69
CA THR A 405 -46.81 -9.96 -29.76
C THR A 405 -45.83 -10.91 -30.42
N ASN A 406 -46.28 -12.07 -30.83
CA ASN A 406 -45.46 -13.01 -31.58
C ASN A 406 -45.50 -12.64 -33.08
N ILE A 407 -44.36 -12.42 -33.70
CA ILE A 407 -44.22 -12.11 -35.10
C ILE A 407 -43.57 -13.32 -35.79
N GLU A 408 -44.27 -13.90 -36.72
CA GLU A 408 -43.76 -14.99 -37.55
C GLU A 408 -43.41 -14.48 -38.94
N THR A 409 -42.23 -14.81 -39.42
CA THR A 409 -41.82 -14.50 -40.81
C THR A 409 -41.41 -15.78 -41.50
N GLU A 410 -41.76 -15.86 -42.78
CA GLU A 410 -41.28 -16.88 -43.69
C GLU A 410 -40.49 -16.18 -44.79
N VAL A 411 -39.22 -16.53 -44.87
CA VAL A 411 -38.33 -15.98 -45.92
C VAL A 411 -37.93 -17.12 -46.82
N SER A 412 -38.31 -17.02 -48.09
CA SER A 412 -38.04 -18.04 -49.10
C SER A 412 -37.11 -17.43 -50.16
N PRO A 413 -35.78 -17.47 -49.92
CA PRO A 413 -34.84 -16.95 -50.93
C PRO A 413 -34.91 -17.78 -52.21
N GLU A 414 -35.03 -17.14 -53.38
CA GLU A 414 -35.04 -17.81 -54.65
C GLU A 414 -33.63 -18.38 -54.95
N ILE A 415 -33.56 -19.70 -55.13
CA ILE A 415 -32.36 -20.41 -55.52
C ILE A 415 -32.45 -20.71 -56.98
N GLY A 416 -31.58 -20.21 -57.83
CA GLY A 416 -31.65 -20.40 -59.31
C GLY A 416 -31.31 -21.83 -59.71
N GLY A 417 -32.23 -22.47 -60.48
CA GLY A 417 -32.07 -23.72 -61.21
C GLY A 417 -32.17 -25.01 -60.35
N GLU A 418 -32.76 -26.06 -60.87
CA GLU A 418 -33.03 -27.34 -60.22
C GLU A 418 -31.76 -28.04 -59.63
N ASN A 419 -30.61 -27.89 -60.29
CA ASN A 419 -29.36 -28.51 -59.85
C ASN A 419 -28.71 -27.78 -58.65
N ALA A 420 -28.82 -26.45 -58.59
CA ALA A 420 -28.30 -25.67 -57.44
C ALA A 420 -29.14 -25.89 -56.18
N SER A 421 -30.46 -26.09 -56.36
CA SER A 421 -31.37 -26.33 -55.23
C SER A 421 -31.08 -27.67 -54.52
N SER A 422 -30.73 -28.72 -55.26
CA SER A 422 -30.43 -30.04 -54.70
C SER A 422 -29.07 -30.07 -53.97
N GLU A 423 -28.06 -29.31 -54.44
CA GLU A 423 -26.76 -29.17 -53.74
C GLU A 423 -26.89 -28.39 -52.44
N ILE A 424 -27.64 -27.28 -52.42
CA ILE A 424 -27.89 -26.48 -51.24
C ILE A 424 -28.77 -27.25 -50.23
N LEU A 425 -29.77 -27.95 -50.70
CA LEU A 425 -30.61 -28.81 -49.86
C LEU A 425 -29.76 -29.95 -49.22
N GLY A 426 -28.84 -30.56 -49.99
CA GLY A 426 -27.89 -31.55 -49.52
C GLY A 426 -26.95 -30.99 -48.48
N PHE A 427 -26.46 -29.77 -48.65
CA PHE A 427 -25.61 -29.08 -47.67
C PHE A 427 -26.36 -28.73 -46.38
N LEU A 428 -27.60 -28.24 -46.50
CA LEU A 428 -28.47 -27.95 -45.36
C LEU A 428 -28.80 -29.23 -44.56
N LEU A 429 -29.07 -30.34 -45.23
CA LEU A 429 -29.38 -31.63 -44.61
C LEU A 429 -28.16 -32.33 -44.05
N GLN A 430 -26.96 -32.19 -44.66
CA GLN A 430 -25.70 -32.70 -44.14
C GLN A 430 -25.14 -31.91 -42.96
N GLY A 431 -25.37 -30.60 -42.90
CA GLY A 431 -25.02 -29.74 -41.78
C GLY A 431 -25.95 -29.90 -40.57
N PHE A 432 -27.06 -30.62 -40.72
CA PHE A 432 -28.10 -30.77 -39.69
C PHE A 432 -27.90 -32.00 -38.80
N ASP A 433 -26.69 -32.19 -38.30
CA ASP A 433 -26.40 -33.27 -37.31
C ASP A 433 -26.84 -32.89 -35.91
N GLY A 434 -27.97 -32.19 -35.78
CA GLY A 434 -28.67 -31.89 -34.52
C GLY A 434 -28.41 -30.51 -33.91
N ASP A 435 -27.53 -29.67 -34.45
CA ASP A 435 -27.24 -28.33 -33.91
C ASP A 435 -27.87 -27.22 -34.74
N VAL A 436 -29.08 -26.81 -34.34
CA VAL A 436 -29.85 -25.75 -34.99
C VAL A 436 -29.12 -24.39 -34.98
N GLU A 437 -28.30 -24.12 -33.97
CA GLU A 437 -27.59 -22.83 -33.84
C GLU A 437 -26.52 -22.69 -34.92
N GLN A 438 -25.79 -23.75 -35.25
CA GLN A 438 -24.79 -23.71 -36.33
C GLN A 438 -25.42 -23.48 -37.70
N LEU A 439 -26.62 -24.02 -37.94
CA LEU A 439 -27.37 -23.79 -39.17
C LEU A 439 -27.72 -22.30 -39.34
N TRP A 440 -28.22 -21.67 -38.28
CA TRP A 440 -28.56 -20.25 -38.29
C TRP A 440 -27.38 -19.31 -38.55
N GLN A 441 -26.18 -19.73 -38.15
CA GLN A 441 -24.94 -18.98 -38.35
C GLN A 441 -24.32 -19.26 -39.75
N SER A 442 -24.77 -20.27 -40.46
CA SER A 442 -24.22 -20.63 -41.78
C SER A 442 -24.50 -19.54 -42.84
N ASN A 443 -23.48 -19.25 -43.65
CA ASN A 443 -23.55 -18.23 -44.70
C ASN A 443 -23.81 -18.90 -46.08
N ILE A 444 -25.07 -19.16 -46.41
CA ILE A 444 -25.44 -19.88 -47.64
C ILE A 444 -25.78 -18.90 -48.77
N PHE A 445 -26.26 -17.69 -48.47
CA PHE A 445 -26.73 -16.71 -49.43
C PHE A 445 -25.92 -15.41 -49.43
N GLY A 446 -24.64 -15.47 -49.05
CA GLY A 446 -23.79 -14.28 -48.89
C GLY A 446 -24.02 -13.50 -47.58
N LYS A 447 -25.01 -13.94 -46.79
CA LYS A 447 -25.31 -13.46 -45.44
C LYS A 447 -25.66 -14.66 -44.54
N PRO A 448 -25.44 -14.61 -43.23
CA PRO A 448 -25.93 -15.62 -42.30
C PRO A 448 -27.46 -15.76 -42.37
N ILE A 449 -27.97 -16.99 -42.29
CA ILE A 449 -29.42 -17.26 -42.35
C ILE A 449 -30.16 -16.47 -41.26
N TYR A 450 -29.57 -16.33 -40.08
CA TYR A 450 -30.10 -15.51 -39.00
C TYR A 450 -30.35 -14.06 -39.44
N THR A 451 -29.41 -13.45 -40.15
CA THR A 451 -29.54 -12.07 -40.62
C THR A 451 -30.71 -11.92 -41.65
N ILE A 452 -30.88 -12.91 -42.52
CA ILE A 452 -31.98 -12.90 -43.48
C ILE A 452 -33.34 -13.02 -42.77
N ALA A 453 -33.44 -13.88 -41.78
CA ALA A 453 -34.65 -14.01 -40.98
C ALA A 453 -34.94 -12.73 -40.17
N GLN A 454 -33.91 -12.10 -39.61
CA GLN A 454 -34.03 -10.83 -38.90
C GLN A 454 -34.54 -9.71 -39.80
N GLU A 455 -33.94 -9.57 -41.01
CA GLU A 455 -34.39 -8.60 -42.02
C GLU A 455 -35.86 -8.81 -42.37
N GLY A 456 -36.31 -10.07 -42.50
CA GLY A 456 -37.71 -10.41 -42.78
C GLY A 456 -38.68 -10.04 -41.65
N VAL A 457 -38.25 -10.19 -40.39
CA VAL A 457 -39.04 -9.72 -39.22
C VAL A 457 -39.11 -8.19 -39.18
N GLU A 458 -37.98 -7.52 -39.41
CA GLU A 458 -37.92 -6.05 -39.45
C GLU A 458 -38.79 -5.46 -40.57
N GLU A 459 -38.81 -6.08 -41.74
CA GLU A 459 -39.65 -5.66 -42.85
C GLU A 459 -41.14 -5.76 -42.47
N LYS A 460 -41.58 -6.89 -41.88
CA LYS A 460 -42.97 -7.03 -41.42
C LYS A 460 -43.37 -6.00 -40.37
N LEU A 461 -42.48 -5.71 -39.44
CA LEU A 461 -42.71 -4.71 -38.37
C LEU A 461 -42.79 -3.31 -38.94
N SER A 462 -41.95 -2.97 -39.93
CA SER A 462 -41.95 -1.65 -40.58
C SER A 462 -43.16 -1.41 -41.48
N CYS A 463 -43.82 -2.46 -41.96
CA CYS A 463 -44.95 -2.40 -42.86
C CYS A 463 -46.31 -2.21 -42.17
N LEU A 464 -46.36 -1.94 -40.84
CA LEU A 464 -47.61 -1.70 -40.13
C LEU A 464 -48.31 -0.43 -40.67
N PRO A 465 -49.51 -0.54 -41.32
CA PRO A 465 -50.18 0.61 -41.91
C PRO A 465 -50.57 1.63 -40.83
N THR A 466 -50.33 2.90 -41.09
CA THR A 466 -50.67 3.99 -40.14
C THR A 466 -52.17 3.97 -39.76
N LYS A 467 -53.05 3.58 -40.70
CA LYS A 467 -54.48 3.41 -40.42
C LYS A 467 -54.78 2.30 -39.41
N ALA A 468 -54.00 1.20 -39.41
CA ALA A 468 -54.17 0.12 -38.45
C ALA A 468 -53.73 0.56 -37.06
N VAL A 469 -52.63 1.28 -36.96
CA VAL A 469 -52.15 1.84 -35.70
C VAL A 469 -53.18 2.80 -35.08
N SER A 470 -53.72 3.73 -35.88
CA SER A 470 -54.74 4.66 -35.42
C SER A 470 -56.01 3.97 -34.94
N LYS A 471 -56.49 2.94 -35.63
CA LYS A 471 -57.65 2.15 -35.22
C LYS A 471 -57.41 1.37 -33.92
N LEU A 472 -56.20 0.82 -33.74
CA LEU A 472 -55.83 0.15 -32.47
C LEU A 472 -55.84 1.14 -31.32
N GLN A 473 -55.27 2.34 -31.51
CA GLN A 473 -55.29 3.40 -30.49
C GLN A 473 -56.70 3.83 -30.12
N GLU A 474 -57.56 4.12 -31.11
CA GLU A 474 -58.96 4.50 -30.89
C GLU A 474 -59.75 3.41 -30.15
N THR A 475 -59.52 2.15 -30.52
CA THR A 475 -60.19 1.01 -29.88
C THR A 475 -59.74 0.87 -28.45
N LEU A 476 -58.43 0.93 -28.19
CA LEU A 476 -57.89 0.86 -26.84
C LEU A 476 -58.42 2.02 -25.97
N GLN A 477 -58.40 3.24 -26.49
CA GLN A 477 -58.92 4.42 -25.81
C GLN A 477 -60.38 4.27 -25.44
N ARG A 478 -61.22 3.69 -26.33
CA ARG A 478 -62.62 3.42 -26.07
C ARG A 478 -62.78 2.38 -24.96
N VAL A 479 -62.05 1.28 -25.01
CA VAL A 479 -62.10 0.21 -24.01
C VAL A 479 -61.75 0.73 -22.63
N VAL A 480 -60.70 1.55 -22.55
CA VAL A 480 -60.25 2.10 -21.27
C VAL A 480 -61.21 3.13 -20.72
N ASN A 481 -61.79 4.00 -21.55
CA ASN A 481 -62.68 5.10 -21.12
C ASN A 481 -64.13 4.68 -20.86
N GLU A 482 -64.69 3.72 -21.65
CA GLU A 482 -66.10 3.34 -21.60
C GLU A 482 -66.35 2.05 -20.77
N GLY A 483 -65.25 1.30 -20.46
CA GLY A 483 -65.35 0.04 -19.74
C GLY A 483 -65.74 -1.16 -20.63
N SER A 484 -65.35 -2.36 -20.20
CA SER A 484 -65.39 -3.60 -21.00
C SER A 484 -66.78 -4.27 -21.04
N GLY A 485 -67.86 -3.53 -21.21
CA GLY A 485 -69.20 -4.12 -21.32
C GLY A 485 -69.65 -4.56 -22.70
N THR A 486 -68.89 -4.26 -23.74
CA THR A 486 -69.32 -4.50 -25.16
C THR A 486 -68.31 -5.39 -25.91
N LEU A 487 -68.87 -6.27 -26.77
CA LEU A 487 -68.09 -7.09 -27.69
C LEU A 487 -67.22 -6.17 -28.58
N ILE A 488 -65.90 -6.30 -28.50
CA ILE A 488 -64.99 -5.47 -29.31
C ILE A 488 -64.75 -6.20 -30.63
N CYS A 489 -65.25 -5.65 -31.71
CA CYS A 489 -64.93 -6.10 -33.05
C CYS A 489 -63.96 -5.08 -33.71
N ILE A 490 -62.70 -5.45 -33.92
CA ILE A 490 -61.76 -4.63 -34.64
C ILE A 490 -61.79 -5.07 -36.10
N ILE A 491 -62.31 -4.25 -36.95
CA ILE A 491 -62.26 -4.44 -38.42
C ILE A 491 -61.11 -3.56 -38.94
N LEU A 492 -59.99 -4.21 -39.29
CA LEU A 492 -58.81 -3.59 -39.85
C LEU A 492 -59.07 -3.16 -41.33
#